data_a36a8ae972a0b0a9ba26559c30805c56
#
_entry.id   a36a8ae972a0b0a9ba26559c30805c56
#
_cell.length_a   1.000
_cell.length_b   1.000
_cell.length_c   1.000
_cell.angle_alpha   90.00
_cell.angle_beta   90.00
_cell.angle_gamma   90.00
#
_symmetry.space_group_name_H-M   'P 1'
#
loop_
_entity.id
_entity.type
_entity.pdbx_description
1 polymer ?
#
loop_
_entity_poly.entity_id
_entity_poly.type
_entity_poly.pdbx_seq_one_letter_code
_entity_poly.pdbx_strand_id
1 'polypeptide(L)'
;MRSISSIFTRAPGRCVLAAERANCRVVSYGTDSRCELHASRIRTNRYGTHFMLNGRYEFRLPVHGEHNVLNALAAIAAGWVGGVDMNEMQIALRQLEPVGRRLEYHELAGIGILDDSYNANPASTCAALKTLGGFECRGQRIAVLGDMLELGPDASRLHTEVAWAGTRQPID
;
A
#
# COMPACT_ATOMS: atom_id res chain seq x y z
N MET A 1 -29.29 16.57 -7.85
CA MET A 1 -28.89 15.20 -7.49
C MET A 1 -27.46 14.97 -7.98
N ARG A 2 -26.48 14.81 -7.08
CA ARG A 2 -25.11 14.47 -7.50
C ARG A 2 -25.11 13.02 -7.91
N SER A 3 -24.64 12.70 -9.11
CA SER A 3 -24.54 11.32 -9.59
C SER A 3 -23.56 10.55 -8.72
N ILE A 4 -23.92 9.35 -8.32
CA ILE A 4 -23.02 8.45 -7.59
C ILE A 4 -21.90 8.06 -8.58
N SER A 5 -20.65 8.38 -8.23
CA SER A 5 -19.47 7.93 -8.97
C SER A 5 -18.94 6.67 -8.33
N SER A 6 -18.61 5.67 -9.13
CA SER A 6 -17.93 4.46 -8.64
C SER A 6 -16.42 4.64 -8.74
N ILE A 7 -15.71 4.22 -7.71
CA ILE A 7 -14.26 4.35 -7.59
C ILE A 7 -13.66 2.95 -7.67
N PHE A 8 -12.75 2.72 -8.62
CA PHE A 8 -12.14 1.41 -8.84
C PHE A 8 -10.62 1.49 -8.92
N THR A 9 -9.94 0.57 -8.22
CA THR A 9 -8.54 0.31 -8.47
C THR A 9 -8.38 -0.43 -9.81
N ARG A 10 -7.37 -0.07 -10.59
CA ARG A 10 -7.00 -0.84 -11.77
C ARG A 10 -6.14 -2.04 -11.37
N ALA A 11 -6.81 -3.05 -10.79
CA ALA A 11 -6.24 -4.38 -10.65
C ALA A 11 -6.64 -5.24 -11.85
N PRO A 12 -5.81 -6.19 -12.31
CA PRO A 12 -6.19 -7.11 -13.37
C PRO A 12 -7.41 -7.94 -12.96
N GLY A 13 -8.39 -8.07 -13.83
CA GLY A 13 -9.53 -9.00 -13.67
C GLY A 13 -10.86 -8.35 -13.31
N ARG A 14 -11.50 -8.79 -12.24
CA ARG A 14 -12.92 -8.51 -11.92
C ARG A 14 -13.30 -7.04 -11.79
N CYS A 15 -12.38 -6.18 -11.34
CA CYS A 15 -12.65 -4.75 -11.19
C CYS A 15 -12.85 -4.03 -12.52
N VAL A 16 -12.16 -4.44 -13.59
CA VAL A 16 -12.34 -3.87 -14.94
C VAL A 16 -13.72 -4.20 -15.47
N LEU A 17 -14.18 -5.45 -15.34
CA LEU A 17 -15.51 -5.88 -15.77
C LEU A 17 -16.63 -5.16 -15.01
N ALA A 18 -16.44 -4.87 -13.73
CA ALA A 18 -17.42 -4.10 -12.96
C ALA A 18 -17.47 -2.63 -13.43
N ALA A 19 -16.33 -2.04 -13.75
CA ALA A 19 -16.24 -0.68 -14.27
C ALA A 19 -16.93 -0.54 -15.65
N GLU A 20 -16.75 -1.51 -16.53
CA GLU A 20 -17.39 -1.53 -17.87
C GLU A 20 -18.92 -1.66 -17.80
N ARG A 21 -19.46 -2.22 -16.71
CA ARG A 21 -20.91 -2.38 -16.49
C ARG A 21 -21.52 -1.28 -15.62
N ALA A 22 -20.72 -0.34 -15.15
CA ALA A 22 -21.20 0.73 -14.28
C ALA A 22 -21.97 1.78 -15.10
N ASN A 23 -23.22 2.05 -14.71
CA ASN A 23 -24.03 3.15 -15.26
C ASN A 23 -23.74 4.50 -14.59
N CYS A 24 -22.48 4.75 -14.24
CA CYS A 24 -22.03 5.96 -13.56
C CYS A 24 -20.59 6.29 -13.96
N ARG A 25 -20.15 7.51 -13.66
CA ARG A 25 -18.74 7.89 -13.86
C ARG A 25 -17.83 6.97 -13.01
N VAL A 26 -16.84 6.38 -13.66
CA VAL A 26 -15.81 5.56 -13.04
C VAL A 26 -14.52 6.36 -12.93
N VAL A 27 -13.93 6.39 -11.76
CA VAL A 27 -12.60 6.96 -11.51
C VAL A 27 -11.63 5.81 -11.28
N SER A 28 -10.63 5.67 -12.15
CA SER A 28 -9.58 4.66 -12.01
C SER A 28 -8.39 5.20 -11.22
N TYR A 29 -7.83 4.38 -10.31
CA TYR A 29 -6.65 4.74 -9.56
C TYR A 29 -5.67 3.55 -9.44
N GLY A 30 -4.38 3.85 -9.31
CA GLY A 30 -3.33 2.83 -9.19
C GLY A 30 -1.93 3.38 -9.47
N THR A 31 -1.00 2.48 -9.74
CA THR A 31 0.38 2.81 -10.13
C THR A 31 0.59 2.82 -11.65
N ASP A 32 -0.40 2.39 -12.41
CA ASP A 32 -0.39 2.42 -13.87
C ASP A 32 -0.68 3.85 -14.36
N SER A 33 0.16 4.39 -15.22
CA SER A 33 0.01 5.75 -15.78
C SER A 33 -1.27 5.96 -16.61
N ARG A 34 -1.96 4.88 -16.98
CA ARG A 34 -3.26 4.92 -17.64
C ARG A 34 -4.43 5.15 -16.69
N CYS A 35 -4.19 5.10 -15.38
CA CYS A 35 -5.20 5.46 -14.39
C CYS A 35 -5.41 6.97 -14.35
N GLU A 36 -6.64 7.40 -14.10
CA GLU A 36 -7.01 8.81 -13.94
C GLU A 36 -6.28 9.44 -12.73
N LEU A 37 -6.13 8.68 -11.66
CA LEU A 37 -5.29 9.01 -10.51
C LEU A 37 -4.17 7.98 -10.38
N HIS A 38 -2.95 8.35 -10.77
CA HIS A 38 -1.83 7.42 -10.69
C HIS A 38 -0.71 7.92 -9.77
N ALA A 39 -0.20 7.01 -8.94
CA ALA A 39 0.97 7.24 -8.12
C ALA A 39 2.24 6.84 -8.86
N SER A 40 3.25 7.69 -8.79
CA SER A 40 4.58 7.46 -9.32
C SER A 40 5.65 7.88 -8.31
N ARG A 41 6.92 7.52 -8.54
CA ARG A 41 8.05 7.87 -7.68
C ARG A 41 7.82 7.48 -6.21
N ILE A 42 7.22 6.31 -5.97
CA ILE A 42 6.96 5.81 -4.62
C ILE A 42 8.29 5.50 -3.95
N ARG A 43 8.49 6.05 -2.75
CA ARG A 43 9.66 5.82 -1.91
C ARG A 43 9.24 5.63 -0.48
N THR A 44 9.83 4.67 0.22
CA THR A 44 9.56 4.37 1.63
C THR A 44 10.83 4.52 2.44
N ASN A 45 10.76 5.28 3.51
CA ASN A 45 11.85 5.46 4.48
C ASN A 45 11.29 5.43 5.92
N ARG A 46 12.13 5.67 6.93
CA ARG A 46 11.72 5.66 8.35
C ARG A 46 10.56 6.63 8.71
N TYR A 47 10.29 7.64 7.91
CA TYR A 47 9.23 8.63 8.16
C TYR A 47 7.91 8.27 7.46
N GLY A 48 7.86 7.16 6.70
CA GLY A 48 6.68 6.71 5.97
C GLY A 48 6.91 6.59 4.46
N THR A 49 5.84 6.71 3.70
CA THR A 49 5.85 6.56 2.25
C THR A 49 5.51 7.87 1.55
N HIS A 50 6.29 8.21 0.52
CA HIS A 50 6.13 9.39 -0.33
C HIS A 50 5.80 8.95 -1.74
N PHE A 51 4.94 9.70 -2.43
CA PHE A 51 4.67 9.48 -3.85
C PHE A 51 4.22 10.76 -4.57
N MET A 52 4.31 10.73 -5.89
CA MET A 52 3.76 11.78 -6.75
C MET A 52 2.43 11.32 -7.33
N LEU A 53 1.37 12.07 -7.11
CA LEU A 53 0.08 11.89 -7.77
C LEU A 53 0.10 12.63 -9.11
N ASN A 54 -0.15 11.91 -10.21
CA ASN A 54 -0.18 12.40 -11.59
C ASN A 54 1.08 13.23 -11.97
N GLY A 55 2.22 12.93 -11.34
CA GLY A 55 3.49 13.65 -11.54
C GLY A 55 3.50 15.10 -11.04
N ARG A 56 2.43 15.58 -10.40
CA ARG A 56 2.22 16.99 -10.04
C ARG A 56 2.16 17.24 -8.54
N TYR A 57 1.42 16.42 -7.78
CA TYR A 57 1.18 16.63 -6.35
C TYR A 57 1.99 15.64 -5.52
N GLU A 58 2.82 16.14 -4.60
CA GLU A 58 3.57 15.29 -3.68
C GLU A 58 2.70 14.94 -2.47
N PHE A 59 2.54 13.65 -2.20
CA PHE A 59 1.88 13.14 -1.01
C PHE A 59 2.88 12.45 -0.08
N ARG A 60 2.65 12.62 1.22
CA ARG A 60 3.45 12.01 2.29
C ARG A 60 2.51 11.31 3.26
N LEU A 61 2.73 10.02 3.44
CA LEU A 61 1.97 9.18 4.35
C LEU A 61 2.86 8.77 5.52
N PRO A 62 2.43 8.92 6.77
CA PRO A 62 3.16 8.42 7.94
C PRO A 62 3.00 6.89 8.12
N VAL A 63 2.72 6.17 7.05
CA VAL A 63 2.56 4.73 6.98
C VAL A 63 3.41 4.14 5.87
N HIS A 64 3.82 2.88 6.02
CA HIS A 64 4.79 2.24 5.14
C HIS A 64 4.12 1.31 4.13
N GLY A 65 4.74 1.18 2.95
CA GLY A 65 4.38 0.21 1.93
C GLY A 65 3.48 0.73 0.82
N GLU A 66 3.66 0.14 -0.37
CA GLU A 66 2.93 0.51 -1.60
C GLU A 66 1.42 0.26 -1.49
N HIS A 67 1.00 -0.74 -0.71
CA HIS A 67 -0.43 -1.00 -0.48
C HIS A 67 -1.12 0.17 0.23
N ASN A 68 -0.41 0.90 1.11
CA ASN A 68 -0.94 2.11 1.73
C ASN A 68 -1.01 3.29 0.75
N VAL A 69 -0.16 3.32 -0.29
CA VAL A 69 -0.33 4.26 -1.41
C VAL A 69 -1.64 3.98 -2.15
N LEU A 70 -1.97 2.70 -2.41
CA LEU A 70 -3.24 2.35 -3.05
C LEU A 70 -4.45 2.72 -2.19
N ASN A 71 -4.37 2.53 -0.87
CA ASN A 71 -5.39 2.97 0.08
C ASN A 71 -5.56 4.50 0.07
N ALA A 72 -4.44 5.23 0.06
CA ALA A 72 -4.45 6.68 -0.04
C ALA A 72 -5.05 7.16 -1.39
N LEU A 73 -4.72 6.51 -2.50
CA LEU A 73 -5.33 6.83 -3.80
C LEU A 73 -6.84 6.62 -3.80
N ALA A 74 -7.34 5.58 -3.12
CA ALA A 74 -8.79 5.38 -2.94
C ALA A 74 -9.43 6.54 -2.17
N ALA A 75 -8.80 6.97 -1.07
CA ALA A 75 -9.27 8.11 -0.27
C ALA A 75 -9.22 9.43 -1.07
N ILE A 76 -8.13 9.67 -1.81
CA ILE A 76 -7.99 10.83 -2.71
C ILE A 76 -9.08 10.81 -3.79
N ALA A 77 -9.34 9.65 -4.40
CA ALA A 77 -10.40 9.52 -5.41
C ALA A 77 -11.78 9.86 -4.82
N ALA A 78 -12.07 9.39 -3.60
CA ALA A 78 -13.32 9.71 -2.91
C ALA A 78 -13.41 11.21 -2.58
N GLY A 79 -12.35 11.80 -2.04
CA GLY A 79 -12.29 13.22 -1.72
C GLY A 79 -12.43 14.09 -2.98
N TRP A 80 -11.73 13.74 -4.05
CA TRP A 80 -11.80 14.47 -5.33
C TRP A 80 -13.20 14.44 -5.93
N VAL A 81 -13.86 13.28 -5.95
CA VAL A 81 -15.26 13.17 -6.38
C VAL A 81 -16.19 13.96 -5.47
N GLY A 82 -15.88 14.03 -4.17
CA GLY A 82 -16.59 14.83 -3.16
C GLY A 82 -16.35 16.34 -3.27
N GLY A 83 -15.39 16.77 -4.10
CA GLY A 83 -15.05 18.19 -4.28
C GLY A 83 -14.10 18.73 -3.21
N VAL A 84 -13.37 17.86 -2.50
CA VAL A 84 -12.35 18.27 -1.52
C VAL A 84 -11.12 18.79 -2.26
N ASP A 85 -10.55 19.91 -1.77
CA ASP A 85 -9.35 20.50 -2.36
C ASP A 85 -8.12 19.58 -2.21
N MET A 86 -7.23 19.62 -3.19
CA MET A 86 -6.05 18.75 -3.22
C MET A 86 -5.10 19.04 -2.04
N ASN A 87 -4.95 20.30 -1.63
CA ASN A 87 -4.10 20.66 -0.50
C ASN A 87 -4.70 20.17 0.83
N GLU A 88 -6.03 20.24 0.98
CA GLU A 88 -6.72 19.68 2.15
C GLU A 88 -6.50 18.18 2.25
N MET A 89 -6.57 17.44 1.14
CA MET A 89 -6.28 16.00 1.10
C MET A 89 -4.81 15.71 1.44
N GLN A 90 -3.85 16.53 0.97
CA GLN A 90 -2.44 16.38 1.33
C GLN A 90 -2.21 16.57 2.83
N ILE A 91 -2.85 17.58 3.44
CA ILE A 91 -2.76 17.83 4.88
C ILE A 91 -3.37 16.67 5.66
N ALA A 92 -4.58 16.24 5.31
CA ALA A 92 -5.28 15.17 6.00
C ALA A 92 -4.49 13.84 5.95
N LEU A 93 -3.97 13.46 4.79
CA LEU A 93 -3.20 12.22 4.64
C LEU A 93 -1.83 12.27 5.34
N ARG A 94 -1.23 13.44 5.48
CA ARG A 94 0.00 13.62 6.25
C ARG A 94 -0.21 13.50 7.77
N GLN A 95 -1.43 13.73 8.25
CA GLN A 95 -1.82 13.67 9.66
C GLN A 95 -2.43 12.31 10.05
N LEU A 96 -2.41 11.31 9.16
CA LEU A 96 -2.88 9.97 9.50
C LEU A 96 -2.12 9.42 10.70
N GLU A 97 -2.85 8.84 11.62
CA GLU A 97 -2.27 8.05 12.70
C GLU A 97 -2.10 6.59 12.23
N PRO A 98 -0.88 6.04 12.25
CA PRO A 98 -0.66 4.64 11.93
C PRO A 98 -1.48 3.74 12.85
N VAL A 99 -2.07 2.69 12.30
CA VAL A 99 -2.65 1.61 13.12
C VAL A 99 -1.50 0.74 13.60
N GLY A 100 -1.33 0.63 14.92
CA GLY A 100 -0.22 -0.08 15.54
C GLY A 100 -0.04 -1.51 15.02
N ARG A 101 1.21 -1.96 14.94
CA ARG A 101 1.65 -3.26 14.43
C ARG A 101 1.27 -3.54 12.97
N ARG A 102 1.10 -2.50 12.14
CA ARG A 102 0.88 -2.61 10.68
C ARG A 102 1.95 -1.86 9.94
N LEU A 103 3.10 -2.51 9.74
CA LEU A 103 4.34 -1.91 9.23
C LEU A 103 4.75 -0.65 10.01
N GLU A 104 4.57 -0.69 11.32
CA GLU A 104 4.94 0.39 12.22
C GLU A 104 6.46 0.44 12.37
N TYR A 105 7.06 1.61 12.16
CA TYR A 105 8.51 1.77 12.28
C TYR A 105 8.91 2.18 13.68
N HIS A 106 9.84 1.45 14.25
CA HIS A 106 10.51 1.75 15.51
C HIS A 106 12.02 1.79 15.31
N GLU A 107 12.72 2.56 16.12
CA GLU A 107 14.18 2.55 16.16
C GLU A 107 14.64 2.21 17.58
N LEU A 108 15.42 1.15 17.72
CA LEU A 108 15.96 0.70 18.99
C LEU A 108 17.47 0.46 18.84
N ALA A 109 18.28 1.19 19.60
CA ALA A 109 19.74 1.05 19.62
C ALA A 109 20.38 1.09 18.20
N GLY A 110 19.85 1.94 17.32
CA GLY A 110 20.33 2.09 15.93
C GLY A 110 19.84 0.99 14.99
N ILE A 111 18.97 0.11 15.44
CA ILE A 111 18.30 -0.91 14.62
C ILE A 111 16.90 -0.40 14.28
N GLY A 112 16.59 -0.32 12.98
CA GLY A 112 15.24 -0.06 12.49
C GLY A 112 14.41 -1.33 12.50
N ILE A 113 13.22 -1.27 13.08
CA ILE A 113 12.27 -2.38 13.18
C ILE A 113 10.98 -1.98 12.47
N LEU A 114 10.53 -2.80 11.52
CA LEU A 114 9.20 -2.70 10.93
C LEU A 114 8.31 -3.76 11.59
N ASP A 115 7.45 -3.34 12.49
CA ASP A 115 6.51 -4.22 13.18
C ASP A 115 5.22 -4.39 12.36
N ASP A 116 4.98 -5.58 11.83
CA ASP A 116 3.77 -5.99 11.11
C ASP A 116 3.09 -7.18 11.80
N SER A 117 3.19 -7.25 13.13
CA SER A 117 2.79 -8.42 13.92
C SER A 117 1.28 -8.47 14.25
N TYR A 118 0.46 -7.55 13.75
CA TYR A 118 -0.97 -7.53 14.04
C TYR A 118 -1.69 -8.78 13.51
N ASN A 119 -1.42 -9.16 12.27
CA ASN A 119 -1.97 -10.34 11.61
C ASN A 119 -1.13 -10.68 10.39
N ALA A 120 -1.05 -11.98 10.05
CA ALA A 120 -0.32 -12.47 8.89
C ALA A 120 -1.23 -13.28 7.97
N ASN A 121 -1.22 -12.92 6.69
CA ASN A 121 -1.77 -13.71 5.59
C ASN A 121 -0.83 -13.62 4.38
N PRO A 122 -0.94 -14.50 3.38
CA PRO A 122 0.01 -14.53 2.26
C PRO A 122 0.18 -13.18 1.56
N ALA A 123 -0.90 -12.46 1.32
CA ALA A 123 -0.86 -11.17 0.62
C ALA A 123 -0.19 -10.07 1.46
N SER A 124 -0.56 -9.95 2.75
CA SER A 124 0.03 -8.94 3.64
C SER A 124 1.50 -9.24 3.91
N THR A 125 1.87 -10.51 4.13
CA THR A 125 3.26 -10.90 4.38
C THR A 125 4.15 -10.64 3.16
N CYS A 126 3.68 -10.96 1.95
CA CYS A 126 4.40 -10.59 0.71
C CYS A 126 4.56 -9.07 0.56
N ALA A 127 3.54 -8.28 0.91
CA ALA A 127 3.62 -6.82 0.88
C ALA A 127 4.63 -6.28 1.91
N ALA A 128 4.69 -6.85 3.11
CA ALA A 128 5.66 -6.52 4.14
C ALA A 128 7.09 -6.83 3.69
N LEU A 129 7.33 -8.02 3.14
CA LEU A 129 8.63 -8.42 2.58
C LEU A 129 9.08 -7.47 1.45
N LYS A 130 8.18 -7.12 0.54
CA LYS A 130 8.46 -6.12 -0.51
C LYS A 130 8.82 -4.76 0.08
N THR A 131 8.12 -4.34 1.13
CA THR A 131 8.39 -3.07 1.81
C THR A 131 9.75 -3.10 2.48
N LEU A 132 10.10 -4.18 3.20
CA LEU A 132 11.42 -4.37 3.81
C LEU A 132 12.53 -4.35 2.75
N GLY A 133 12.35 -5.07 1.64
CA GLY A 133 13.32 -5.10 0.53
C GLY A 133 13.57 -3.73 -0.09
N GLY A 134 12.55 -2.89 -0.19
CA GLY A 134 12.63 -1.52 -0.71
C GLY A 134 12.98 -0.45 0.33
N PHE A 135 13.14 -0.83 1.61
CA PHE A 135 13.40 0.13 2.68
C PHE A 135 14.83 0.67 2.63
N GLU A 136 14.98 1.98 2.72
CA GLU A 136 16.31 2.61 2.71
C GLU A 136 17.06 2.33 4.02
N CYS A 137 18.04 1.45 4.00
CA CYS A 137 18.93 1.16 5.12
C CYS A 137 20.39 0.97 4.65
N ARG A 138 21.34 1.16 5.58
CA ARG A 138 22.78 0.96 5.32
C ARG A 138 23.28 -0.43 5.73
N GLY A 139 22.50 -1.17 6.51
CA GLY A 139 22.82 -2.48 7.04
C GLY A 139 22.06 -3.60 6.35
N GLN A 140 22.08 -4.75 7.00
CA GLN A 140 21.34 -5.94 6.58
C GLN A 140 19.82 -5.73 6.75
N ARG A 141 19.05 -6.42 5.91
CA ARG A 141 17.60 -6.53 6.02
C ARG A 141 17.24 -7.93 6.45
N ILE A 142 16.73 -8.07 7.65
CA ILE A 142 16.39 -9.36 8.24
C ILE A 142 14.88 -9.44 8.42
N ALA A 143 14.25 -10.49 7.85
CA ALA A 143 12.84 -10.78 8.06
C ALA A 143 12.69 -11.88 9.11
N VAL A 144 11.87 -11.61 10.14
CA VAL A 144 11.47 -12.61 11.14
C VAL A 144 10.00 -12.90 10.92
N LEU A 145 9.66 -14.11 10.50
CA LEU A 145 8.31 -14.50 10.15
C LEU A 145 7.79 -15.55 11.14
N GLY A 146 6.56 -15.38 11.57
CA GLY A 146 5.79 -16.40 12.29
C GLY A 146 4.86 -17.17 11.35
N ASP A 147 4.10 -18.10 11.91
CA ASP A 147 3.10 -18.83 11.17
C ASP A 147 1.92 -17.94 10.75
N MET A 148 1.43 -18.21 9.54
CA MET A 148 0.16 -17.68 9.07
C MET A 148 -0.95 -18.65 9.45
N LEU A 149 -1.87 -18.20 10.29
CA LEU A 149 -2.98 -19.03 10.78
C LEU A 149 -4.18 -19.01 9.83
N GLU A 150 -5.12 -19.93 10.04
CA GLU A 150 -6.42 -19.99 9.35
C GLU A 150 -6.34 -20.21 7.83
N LEU A 151 -5.25 -20.80 7.32
CA LEU A 151 -5.04 -21.05 5.89
C LEU A 151 -5.67 -22.36 5.39
N GLY A 152 -6.23 -23.17 6.30
CA GLY A 152 -6.85 -24.46 5.96
C GLY A 152 -5.88 -25.45 5.31
N PRO A 153 -6.37 -26.31 4.39
CA PRO A 153 -5.56 -27.37 3.78
C PRO A 153 -4.42 -26.84 2.89
N ASP A 154 -4.49 -25.60 2.46
CA ASP A 154 -3.47 -24.95 1.61
C ASP A 154 -2.29 -24.35 2.40
N ALA A 155 -2.26 -24.47 3.73
CA ALA A 155 -1.28 -23.79 4.59
C ALA A 155 0.18 -24.00 4.14
N SER A 156 0.60 -25.25 3.92
CA SER A 156 1.98 -25.55 3.50
C SER A 156 2.35 -24.91 2.15
N ARG A 157 1.45 -24.95 1.18
CA ARG A 157 1.66 -24.32 -0.13
C ARG A 157 1.79 -22.82 0.00
N LEU A 158 0.91 -22.16 0.77
CA LEU A 158 0.89 -20.71 0.96
C LEU A 158 2.13 -20.22 1.72
N HIS A 159 2.60 -20.93 2.75
CA HIS A 159 3.87 -20.63 3.40
C HIS A 159 5.05 -20.72 2.43
N THR A 160 5.07 -21.74 1.58
CA THR A 160 6.10 -21.91 0.54
C THR A 160 6.09 -20.75 -0.44
N GLU A 161 4.91 -20.32 -0.90
CA GLU A 161 4.77 -19.17 -1.81
C GLU A 161 5.31 -17.87 -1.18
N VAL A 162 5.02 -17.63 0.10
CA VAL A 162 5.55 -16.47 0.84
C VAL A 162 7.07 -16.55 0.98
N ALA A 163 7.62 -17.72 1.32
CA ALA A 163 9.07 -17.92 1.38
C ALA A 163 9.73 -17.62 0.02
N TRP A 164 9.19 -18.13 -1.07
CA TRP A 164 9.65 -17.79 -2.43
C TRP A 164 9.55 -16.31 -2.76
N ALA A 165 8.49 -15.62 -2.31
CA ALA A 165 8.38 -14.17 -2.49
C ALA A 165 9.49 -13.42 -1.73
N GLY A 166 9.85 -13.88 -0.53
CA GLY A 166 10.95 -13.33 0.27
C GLY A 166 12.31 -13.45 -0.43
N THR A 167 12.63 -14.61 -1.00
CA THR A 167 13.92 -14.83 -1.71
C THR A 167 14.09 -13.95 -2.96
N ARG A 168 13.02 -13.33 -3.45
CA ARG A 168 13.08 -12.40 -4.59
C ARG A 168 13.29 -10.94 -4.17
N GLN A 169 13.28 -10.67 -2.87
CA GLN A 169 13.56 -9.35 -2.33
C GLN A 169 15.03 -9.27 -1.89
N PRO A 170 15.63 -8.07 -1.88
CA PRO A 170 16.99 -7.87 -1.35
C PRO A 170 16.97 -7.92 0.19
N ILE A 171 16.71 -9.08 0.74
CA ILE A 171 16.69 -9.42 2.17
C ILE A 171 17.82 -10.41 2.42
N ASP A 172 18.58 -10.20 3.49
CA ASP A 172 19.75 -11.01 3.85
C ASP A 172 19.35 -12.31 4.60
#